data_380f97c973663e794aed3e5392260a33
#
_entry.id   380f97c973663e794aed3e5392260a33
#
_cell.length_a   1.000
_cell.length_b   1.000
_cell.length_c   1.000
_cell.angle_alpha   90.00
_cell.angle_beta   90.00
_cell.angle_gamma   90.00
#
_symmetry.space_group_name_H-M   'P 1'
#
loop_
_entity.id
_entity.type
_entity.pdbx_description
1 polymer ?
#
loop_
_entity_poly.entity_id
_entity_poly.type
_entity_poly.pdbx_seq_one_letter_code
_entity_poly.pdbx_strand_id
1 'polypeptide(L)'
;MNTVYMTNTRTLPPSLPFPEALMDAPMSITAKVLYARMLDEAMNRGRTDDAGKIFIVFPIREMAFTLSRSSMTIKRALRELKDGGLIRRDRQGAGKPNRIYVLIPEERP
;
A
#
# COMPACT_ATOMS: atom_id res chain seq x y z
N MET A 1 2.89 -21.88 12.55
CA MET A 1 3.72 -20.68 12.81
C MET A 1 4.36 -20.82 14.17
N ASN A 2 5.67 -20.73 14.23
CA ASN A 2 6.38 -20.75 15.51
C ASN A 2 6.37 -19.34 16.12
N THR A 3 6.08 -19.27 17.42
CA THR A 3 5.97 -17.98 18.10
C THR A 3 6.83 -17.97 19.37
N VAL A 4 7.19 -16.77 19.81
CA VAL A 4 7.90 -16.54 21.06
C VAL A 4 7.19 -15.42 21.81
N TYR A 5 7.39 -15.37 23.13
CA TYR A 5 6.85 -14.27 23.92
C TYR A 5 7.52 -12.95 23.55
N MET A 6 6.75 -11.89 23.49
CA MET A 6 7.31 -10.54 23.40
C MET A 6 7.93 -10.17 24.74
N THR A 7 9.17 -9.70 24.71
CA THR A 7 9.91 -9.27 25.90
C THR A 7 10.55 -7.91 25.65
N ASN A 8 11.09 -7.28 26.69
CA ASN A 8 11.72 -5.97 26.56
C ASN A 8 12.90 -5.93 25.59
N THR A 9 13.55 -7.07 25.37
CA THR A 9 14.73 -7.15 24.51
C THR A 9 14.43 -7.75 23.15
N ARG A 10 13.19 -8.20 22.92
CA ARG A 10 12.80 -8.86 21.68
C ARG A 10 12.41 -7.83 20.63
N THR A 11 13.05 -7.89 19.47
CA THR A 11 12.68 -7.05 18.32
C THR A 11 11.60 -7.73 17.50
N LEU A 12 10.79 -6.92 16.80
CA LEU A 12 9.80 -7.44 15.86
C LEU A 12 10.48 -7.97 14.61
N PRO A 13 9.93 -9.04 14.02
CA PRO A 13 10.33 -9.44 12.66
C PRO A 13 9.91 -8.37 11.65
N PRO A 14 10.33 -8.50 10.37
CA PRO A 14 9.88 -7.58 9.33
C PRO A 14 8.36 -7.39 9.38
N SER A 15 7.91 -6.15 9.33
CA SER A 15 6.52 -5.76 9.52
C SER A 15 6.10 -4.74 8.48
N LEU A 16 4.81 -4.70 8.17
CA LEU A 16 4.27 -3.68 7.28
C LEU A 16 3.97 -2.40 8.07
N PRO A 17 4.26 -1.22 7.51
CA PRO A 17 3.85 0.04 8.12
C PRO A 17 2.33 0.20 8.02
N PHE A 18 1.71 0.68 9.10
CA PHE A 18 0.27 0.92 9.13
C PHE A 18 0.02 2.27 9.82
N PRO A 19 -0.19 3.35 9.05
CA PRO A 19 -0.47 4.65 9.64
C PRO A 19 -1.71 4.62 10.54
N GLU A 20 -1.59 5.18 11.71
CA GLU A 20 -2.66 5.17 12.70
C GLU A 20 -3.97 5.77 12.16
N ALA A 21 -3.87 6.80 11.31
CA ALA A 21 -5.04 7.43 10.71
C ALA A 21 -5.94 6.47 9.92
N LEU A 22 -5.41 5.33 9.47
CA LEU A 22 -6.21 4.34 8.76
C LEU A 22 -7.13 3.54 9.65
N MET A 23 -6.88 3.49 10.95
CA MET A 23 -7.70 2.67 11.87
C MET A 23 -9.17 3.04 11.78
N ASP A 24 -9.47 4.34 11.75
CA ASP A 24 -10.83 4.85 11.73
C ASP A 24 -11.31 5.26 10.33
N ALA A 25 -10.50 5.06 9.31
CA ALA A 25 -10.89 5.42 7.94
C ALA A 25 -12.05 4.53 7.46
N PRO A 26 -13.02 5.11 6.74
CA PRO A 26 -14.20 4.37 6.26
C PRO A 26 -13.86 3.51 5.02
N MET A 27 -13.01 2.54 5.20
CA MET A 27 -12.53 1.66 4.15
C MET A 27 -12.59 0.21 4.61
N SER A 28 -12.62 -0.71 3.65
CA SER A 28 -12.53 -2.14 3.95
C SER A 28 -11.16 -2.49 4.55
N ILE A 29 -11.12 -3.56 5.30
CA ILE A 29 -9.85 -4.11 5.82
C ILE A 29 -8.91 -4.45 4.66
N THR A 30 -9.43 -5.00 3.57
CA THR A 30 -8.60 -5.32 2.39
C THR A 30 -7.93 -4.06 1.84
N ALA A 31 -8.65 -2.94 1.74
CA ALA A 31 -8.05 -1.69 1.28
C ALA A 31 -6.95 -1.20 2.22
N LYS A 32 -7.17 -1.30 3.53
CA LYS A 32 -6.18 -0.89 4.53
C LYS A 32 -4.91 -1.74 4.47
N VAL A 33 -5.06 -3.06 4.34
CA VAL A 33 -3.90 -3.97 4.21
C VAL A 33 -3.18 -3.72 2.90
N LEU A 34 -3.91 -3.52 1.81
CA LEU A 34 -3.31 -3.21 0.52
C LEU A 34 -2.50 -1.91 0.58
N TYR A 35 -3.03 -0.89 1.23
CA TYR A 35 -2.31 0.37 1.41
C TYR A 35 -1.00 0.16 2.19
N ALA A 36 -1.04 -0.59 3.29
CA ALA A 36 0.15 -0.90 4.07
C ALA A 36 1.20 -1.63 3.22
N ARG A 37 0.77 -2.57 2.38
CA ARG A 37 1.67 -3.29 1.48
C ARG A 37 2.26 -2.38 0.42
N MET A 38 1.45 -1.46 -0.14
CA MET A 38 1.93 -0.47 -1.11
C MET A 38 2.92 0.49 -0.49
N LEU A 39 2.66 0.93 0.72
CA LEU A 39 3.56 1.83 1.44
C LEU A 39 4.91 1.17 1.68
N ASP A 40 4.91 -0.10 2.08
CA ASP A 40 6.12 -0.89 2.23
C ASP A 40 6.88 -1.00 0.91
N GLU A 41 6.19 -1.25 -0.18
CA GLU A 41 6.79 -1.32 -1.52
C GLU A 41 7.43 0.03 -1.90
N ALA A 42 6.73 1.13 -1.63
CA ALA A 42 7.24 2.47 -1.92
C ALA A 42 8.50 2.79 -1.11
N MET A 43 8.54 2.39 0.15
CA MET A 43 9.69 2.62 1.01
C MET A 43 10.91 1.80 0.59
N ASN A 44 10.72 0.59 0.10
CA ASN A 44 11.81 -0.34 -0.19
C ASN A 44 12.20 -0.38 -1.67
N ARG A 45 11.25 -0.15 -2.59
CA ARG A 45 11.46 -0.30 -4.03
C ARG A 45 10.86 0.85 -4.84
N GLY A 46 10.46 1.92 -4.19
CA GLY A 46 9.91 3.07 -4.87
C GLY A 46 10.93 3.72 -5.79
N ARG A 47 10.44 4.26 -6.91
CA ARG A 47 11.23 5.05 -7.84
C ARG A 47 10.79 6.50 -7.75
N THR A 48 11.69 7.39 -8.10
CA THR A 48 11.41 8.84 -8.05
C THR A 48 11.14 9.37 -9.44
N ASP A 49 10.10 10.17 -9.60
CA ASP A 49 9.84 10.86 -10.85
C ASP A 49 10.65 12.17 -10.95
N ASP A 50 10.47 12.91 -12.03
CA ASP A 50 11.24 14.16 -12.27
C ASP A 50 10.95 15.24 -11.22
N ALA A 51 9.81 15.16 -10.54
CA ALA A 51 9.44 16.11 -9.50
C ALA A 51 9.85 15.64 -8.10
N GLY A 52 10.55 14.51 -8.00
CA GLY A 52 10.98 13.96 -6.72
C GLY A 52 9.93 13.14 -5.99
N LYS A 53 8.79 12.84 -6.63
CA LYS A 53 7.72 12.05 -6.03
C LYS A 53 7.98 10.57 -6.23
N ILE A 54 7.73 9.78 -5.19
CA ILE A 54 7.94 8.34 -5.24
C ILE A 54 6.71 7.66 -5.82
N PHE A 55 6.93 6.75 -6.76
CA PHE A 55 5.90 5.89 -7.32
C PHE A 55 6.35 4.44 -7.30
N ILE A 56 5.38 3.54 -7.38
CA ILE A 56 5.61 2.10 -7.50
C ILE A 56 4.93 1.57 -8.76
N VAL A 57 5.43 0.44 -9.24
CA VAL A 57 4.76 -0.36 -10.27
C VAL A 57 4.35 -1.66 -9.59
N PHE A 58 3.06 -1.81 -9.38
CA PHE A 58 2.52 -2.96 -8.64
C PHE A 58 1.29 -3.49 -9.39
N PRO A 59 1.49 -4.49 -10.26
CA PRO A 59 0.38 -5.03 -11.05
C PRO A 59 -0.71 -5.65 -10.17
N ILE A 60 -1.96 -5.53 -10.61
CA ILE A 60 -3.11 -6.09 -9.89
C ILE A 60 -2.93 -7.59 -9.61
N ARG A 61 -2.36 -8.31 -10.57
CA ARG A 61 -2.07 -9.74 -10.41
C ARG A 61 -1.17 -10.02 -9.21
N GLU A 62 -0.14 -9.22 -9.02
CA GLU A 62 0.77 -9.36 -7.89
C GLU A 62 0.10 -8.97 -6.57
N MET A 63 -0.72 -7.93 -6.59
CA MET A 63 -1.51 -7.55 -5.41
C MET A 63 -2.44 -8.67 -4.98
N ALA A 64 -3.15 -9.27 -5.94
CA ALA A 64 -4.08 -10.36 -5.70
C ALA A 64 -3.35 -11.58 -5.10
N PHE A 65 -2.21 -11.90 -5.63
CA PHE A 65 -1.38 -12.99 -5.11
C PHE A 65 -0.90 -12.69 -3.68
N THR A 66 -0.36 -11.49 -3.46
CA THR A 66 0.20 -11.09 -2.17
C THR A 66 -0.85 -11.10 -1.06
N LEU A 67 -2.06 -10.62 -1.35
CA LEU A 67 -3.13 -10.54 -0.36
C LEU A 67 -4.02 -11.80 -0.33
N SER A 68 -3.78 -12.75 -1.20
CA SER A 68 -4.62 -13.96 -1.34
C SER A 68 -6.08 -13.57 -1.56
N ARG A 69 -6.32 -12.63 -2.46
CA ARG A 69 -7.67 -12.15 -2.82
C ARG A 69 -7.84 -12.17 -4.33
N SER A 70 -9.09 -12.17 -4.79
CA SER A 70 -9.40 -12.11 -6.21
C SER A 70 -9.03 -10.76 -6.80
N SER A 71 -8.82 -10.73 -8.13
CA SER A 71 -8.56 -9.46 -8.84
C SER A 71 -9.72 -8.48 -8.66
N MET A 72 -10.96 -8.97 -8.60
CA MET A 72 -12.14 -8.14 -8.39
C MET A 72 -12.08 -7.44 -7.03
N THR A 73 -11.73 -8.18 -5.98
CA THR A 73 -11.57 -7.62 -4.63
C THR A 73 -10.47 -6.57 -4.61
N ILE A 74 -9.35 -6.82 -5.28
CA ILE A 74 -8.25 -5.87 -5.37
C ILE A 74 -8.68 -4.59 -6.11
N LYS A 75 -9.41 -4.72 -7.22
CA LYS A 75 -9.92 -3.57 -7.96
C LYS A 75 -10.84 -2.70 -7.11
N ARG A 76 -11.69 -3.32 -6.29
CA ARG A 76 -12.55 -2.59 -5.34
C ARG A 76 -11.72 -1.85 -4.29
N ALA A 77 -10.71 -2.53 -3.74
CA ALA A 77 -9.82 -1.92 -2.76
C ALA A 77 -9.05 -0.73 -3.34
N LEU A 78 -8.56 -0.86 -4.57
CA LEU A 78 -7.88 0.25 -5.27
C LEU A 78 -8.81 1.45 -5.46
N ARG A 79 -10.08 1.20 -5.78
CA ARG A 79 -11.07 2.28 -5.91
C ARG A 79 -11.29 2.98 -4.57
N GLU A 80 -11.43 2.22 -3.49
CA GLU A 80 -11.56 2.79 -2.15
C GLU A 80 -10.37 3.68 -1.80
N LEU A 81 -9.15 3.22 -2.08
CA LEU A 81 -7.94 3.97 -1.80
C LEU A 81 -7.84 5.23 -2.65
N LYS A 82 -8.19 5.14 -3.92
CA LYS A 82 -8.23 6.29 -4.82
C LYS A 82 -9.26 7.31 -4.35
N ASP A 83 -10.48 6.87 -4.07
CA ASP A 83 -11.56 7.76 -3.64
C ASP A 83 -11.27 8.39 -2.28
N GLY A 84 -10.56 7.68 -1.43
CA GLY A 84 -10.10 8.21 -0.14
C GLY A 84 -8.86 9.10 -0.20
N GLY A 85 -8.30 9.31 -1.39
CA GLY A 85 -7.13 10.18 -1.56
C GLY A 85 -5.81 9.57 -1.10
N LEU A 86 -5.73 8.25 -0.96
CA LEU A 86 -4.51 7.58 -0.47
C LEU A 86 -3.61 7.05 -1.58
N ILE A 87 -4.10 6.99 -2.80
CA ILE A 87 -3.28 6.68 -3.98
C ILE A 87 -3.71 7.52 -5.16
N ARG A 88 -2.78 7.69 -6.11
CA ARG A 88 -3.05 8.22 -7.43
C ARG A 88 -2.43 7.29 -8.46
N ARG A 89 -3.18 6.95 -9.49
CA ARG A 89 -2.72 6.08 -10.56
C ARG A 89 -2.54 6.90 -11.84
N ASP A 90 -1.34 6.84 -12.40
CA ASP A 90 -1.03 7.51 -13.66
C ASP A 90 -0.76 6.46 -14.73
N ARG A 91 -1.51 6.54 -15.83
CA ARG A 91 -1.26 5.71 -17.02
C ARG A 91 -0.12 6.30 -17.81
N GLN A 92 0.82 5.46 -18.22
CA GLN A 92 1.99 5.87 -18.97
C GLN A 92 1.88 5.64 -20.48
N GLY A 93 0.70 5.17 -20.94
CA GLY A 93 0.45 4.87 -22.34
C GLY A 93 0.41 3.37 -22.65
N ALA A 94 0.12 3.04 -23.91
CA ALA A 94 -0.02 1.65 -24.34
C ALA A 94 1.29 0.88 -24.14
N GLY A 95 1.18 -0.32 -23.57
CA GLY A 95 2.32 -1.19 -23.37
C GLY A 95 3.22 -0.84 -22.19
N LYS A 96 2.93 0.24 -21.45
CA LYS A 96 3.69 0.62 -20.27
C LYS A 96 2.89 0.37 -19.00
N PRO A 97 3.53 -0.10 -17.92
CA PRO A 97 2.83 -0.28 -16.64
C PRO A 97 2.38 1.05 -16.05
N ASN A 98 1.26 1.02 -15.34
CA ASN A 98 0.78 2.19 -14.62
C ASN A 98 1.70 2.51 -13.45
N ARG A 99 1.89 3.80 -13.18
CA ARG A 99 2.53 4.27 -11.97
C ARG A 99 1.48 4.46 -10.89
N ILE A 100 1.82 4.06 -9.67
CA ILE A 100 0.99 4.30 -8.49
C ILE A 100 1.77 5.16 -7.53
N TYR A 101 1.23 6.33 -7.22
CA TYR A 101 1.77 7.22 -6.20
C TYR A 101 1.03 6.91 -4.90
N VAL A 102 1.77 6.55 -3.87
CA VAL A 102 1.21 6.31 -2.55
C VAL A 102 1.25 7.63 -1.79
N LEU A 103 0.08 8.11 -1.37
CA LEU A 103 -0.06 9.38 -0.67
C LEU A 103 -0.06 9.14 0.83
N ILE A 104 0.55 10.05 1.57
CA ILE A 104 0.70 9.92 3.02
C ILE A 104 -0.35 10.79 3.71
N PRO A 105 -1.13 10.25 4.66
CA PRO A 105 -2.03 11.07 5.45
C PRO A 105 -1.24 12.12 6.22
N GLU A 106 -1.65 13.40 6.11
CA GLU A 106 -1.03 14.45 6.91
C GLU A 106 -1.50 14.36 8.34
N GLU A 107 -0.55 14.46 9.27
CA GLU A 107 -0.89 14.63 10.68
C GLU A 107 -1.32 16.08 10.90
N ARG A 108 -2.47 16.24 11.55
CA ARG A 108 -2.91 17.57 11.95
C ARG A 108 -2.21 17.97 13.23
N PRO A 109 -1.68 19.18 13.31
CA PRO A 109 -1.09 19.66 14.56
C PRO A 109 -2.11 19.77 15.68
#